data_fbdad1328f7ded036f9af7497d40d45a
#
_entry.id   fbdad1328f7ded036f9af7497d40d45a
#
_cell.length_a   1.000
_cell.length_b   1.000
_cell.length_c   1.000
_cell.angle_alpha   90.00
_cell.angle_beta   90.00
_cell.angle_gamma   90.00
#
_symmetry.space_group_name_H-M   'P 1'
#
loop_
_entity.id
_entity.type
_entity.pdbx_description
1 polymer ?
#
loop_
_entity_poly.entity_id
_entity_poly.type
_entity_poly.pdbx_seq_one_letter_code
_entity_poly.pdbx_strand_id
1 'polypeptide(L)'
;MTINSARDLWRPALIEPRDRDTVLGFAENRLVSVFRIGKDPRNETRGHLFSLYVSPEAAGLGYGRASLNEASERLSARGEREVSLWVFDKNSPAKSLYSRAGFVPTGENRIDDRWQELEIEMLKSLK
;
A
#
# COMPACT_ATOMS: atom_id res chain seq x y z
N MET A 1 17.88 -5.15 -6.10
CA MET A 1 17.32 -4.22 -7.08
C MET A 1 16.31 -3.30 -6.44
N THR A 2 16.32 -2.04 -6.79
CA THR A 2 15.39 -1.07 -6.22
C THR A 2 14.65 -0.34 -7.34
N ILE A 3 13.47 0.23 -7.04
CA ILE A 3 12.72 1.07 -7.98
C ILE A 3 13.21 2.51 -7.82
N ASN A 4 14.49 2.74 -8.09
CA ASN A 4 15.09 4.07 -8.01
C ASN A 4 16.02 4.36 -9.16
N SER A 5 16.15 3.43 -10.10
CA SER A 5 17.00 3.66 -11.27
C SER A 5 16.29 4.59 -12.26
N ALA A 6 17.04 5.14 -13.21
CA ALA A 6 16.47 6.02 -14.22
C ALA A 6 15.41 5.36 -15.09
N ARG A 7 15.39 4.02 -15.13
CA ARG A 7 14.41 3.28 -15.93
C ARG A 7 13.18 2.84 -15.13
N ASP A 8 13.23 3.02 -13.83
CA ASP A 8 12.10 2.67 -12.96
C ASP A 8 11.29 3.93 -12.73
N LEU A 9 9.98 3.84 -12.85
CA LEU A 9 9.11 4.99 -12.65
C LEU A 9 7.83 4.64 -11.93
N TRP A 10 7.29 5.67 -11.29
CA TRP A 10 5.96 5.63 -10.72
C TRP A 10 5.06 6.54 -11.56
N ARG A 11 3.89 6.04 -11.94
CA ARG A 11 2.93 6.81 -12.73
C ARG A 11 1.54 6.72 -12.10
N PRO A 12 0.86 7.87 -11.96
CA PRO A 12 -0.54 7.81 -11.56
C PRO A 12 -1.38 7.22 -12.68
N ALA A 13 -2.35 6.40 -12.30
CA ALA A 13 -3.31 5.88 -13.26
C ALA A 13 -4.46 6.86 -13.38
N LEU A 14 -4.92 7.12 -14.59
CA LEU A 14 -6.03 8.03 -14.84
C LEU A 14 -7.33 7.24 -14.86
N ILE A 15 -7.80 6.87 -13.67
CA ILE A 15 -9.04 6.11 -13.52
C ILE A 15 -9.91 6.69 -12.41
N GLU A 16 -11.19 6.38 -12.48
CA GLU A 16 -12.15 6.75 -11.45
C GLU A 16 -12.28 5.63 -10.42
N PRO A 17 -12.70 5.93 -9.19
CA PRO A 17 -13.10 7.24 -8.69
C PRO A 17 -11.91 8.11 -8.29
N ARG A 18 -12.16 9.40 -8.20
CA ARG A 18 -11.12 10.40 -7.96
C ARG A 18 -10.74 10.57 -6.49
N ASP A 19 -11.47 9.97 -5.58
CA ASP A 19 -11.14 10.06 -4.15
C ASP A 19 -9.97 9.16 -3.76
N ARG A 20 -9.47 8.37 -4.71
CA ARG A 20 -8.33 7.47 -4.51
C ARG A 20 -7.39 7.61 -5.69
N ASP A 21 -6.11 7.57 -5.39
CA ASP A 21 -5.10 7.55 -6.44
C ASP A 21 -4.58 6.14 -6.62
N THR A 22 -4.56 5.70 -7.85
CA THR A 22 -3.90 4.46 -8.23
C THR A 22 -2.56 4.81 -8.82
N VAL A 23 -1.51 4.19 -8.31
CA VAL A 23 -0.14 4.43 -8.76
C VAL A 23 0.42 3.15 -9.33
N LEU A 24 1.00 3.26 -10.52
CA LEU A 24 1.62 2.14 -11.23
C LEU A 24 3.13 2.23 -11.09
N GLY A 25 3.76 1.11 -10.73
CA GLY A 25 5.21 1.04 -10.64
C GLY A 25 5.78 0.25 -11.79
N PHE A 26 6.76 0.82 -12.47
CA PHE A 26 7.39 0.21 -13.63
C PHE A 26 8.88 0.01 -13.38
N ALA A 27 9.40 -1.12 -13.84
CA ALA A 27 10.82 -1.39 -13.88
C ALA A 27 11.14 -1.79 -15.30
N GLU A 28 12.00 -1.04 -15.97
CA GLU A 28 12.43 -1.30 -17.35
C GLU A 28 11.24 -1.46 -18.30
N ASN A 29 10.26 -0.57 -18.16
CA ASN A 29 9.04 -0.54 -18.98
C ASN A 29 8.08 -1.70 -18.71
N ARG A 30 8.28 -2.46 -17.66
CA ARG A 30 7.37 -3.55 -17.27
C ARG A 30 6.63 -3.15 -16.01
N LEU A 31 5.32 -3.36 -16.00
CA LEU A 31 4.52 -3.10 -14.80
C LEU A 31 4.87 -4.13 -13.73
N VAL A 32 5.36 -3.66 -12.58
CA VAL A 32 5.76 -4.56 -11.49
C VAL A 32 4.91 -4.41 -10.25
N SER A 33 4.24 -3.26 -10.06
CA SER A 33 3.37 -3.09 -8.90
C SER A 33 2.26 -2.09 -9.19
N VAL A 34 1.19 -2.21 -8.41
CA VAL A 34 0.05 -1.28 -8.44
C VAL A 34 -0.38 -1.06 -6.99
N PHE A 35 -0.57 0.18 -6.59
CA PHE A 35 -1.15 0.44 -5.28
C PHE A 35 -2.16 1.58 -5.36
N ARG A 36 -3.08 1.61 -4.40
CA ARG A 36 -4.11 2.65 -4.32
C ARG A 36 -4.08 3.28 -2.95
N ILE A 37 -4.07 4.60 -2.93
CA ILE A 37 -4.00 5.38 -1.70
C ILE A 37 -5.07 6.46 -1.71
N GLY A 38 -5.42 6.95 -0.52
CA GLY A 38 -6.38 8.04 -0.38
C GLY A 38 -6.61 8.31 1.09
N LYS A 39 -7.79 8.85 1.40
CA LYS A 39 -8.19 9.06 2.78
C LYS A 39 -8.79 7.77 3.34
N ASP A 40 -8.58 7.55 4.62
CA ASP A 40 -9.21 6.42 5.31
C ASP A 40 -10.73 6.68 5.35
N PRO A 41 -11.55 5.80 4.80
CA PRO A 41 -13.01 6.00 4.80
C PRO A 41 -13.62 6.06 6.20
N ARG A 42 -12.92 5.53 7.19
CA ARG A 42 -13.42 5.48 8.58
C ARG A 42 -12.83 6.57 9.45
N ASN A 43 -11.80 7.27 8.97
CA ASN A 43 -11.15 8.31 9.76
C ASN A 43 -10.45 9.30 8.81
N GLU A 44 -11.11 10.42 8.56
CA GLU A 44 -10.63 11.40 7.60
C GLU A 44 -9.34 12.10 8.03
N THR A 45 -8.87 11.85 9.26
CA THR A 45 -7.64 12.49 9.73
C THR A 45 -6.38 11.76 9.31
N ARG A 46 -6.52 10.65 8.56
CA ARG A 46 -5.34 9.86 8.16
C ARG A 46 -5.50 9.31 6.76
N GLY A 47 -4.37 8.97 6.15
CA GLY A 47 -4.35 8.32 4.86
C GLY A 47 -4.62 6.83 4.98
N HIS A 48 -4.81 6.19 3.84
CA HIS A 48 -5.14 4.77 3.76
C HIS A 48 -4.52 4.14 2.53
N LEU A 49 -4.00 2.95 2.70
CA LEU A 49 -3.56 2.10 1.59
C LEU A 49 -4.68 1.09 1.34
N PHE A 50 -5.37 1.25 0.19
CA PHE A 50 -6.51 0.41 -0.14
C PHE A 50 -6.10 -0.94 -0.70
N SER A 51 -5.02 -0.96 -1.46
CA SER A 51 -4.54 -2.20 -2.05
C SER A 51 -3.09 -2.05 -2.48
N LEU A 52 -2.40 -3.16 -2.50
CA LEU A 52 -1.05 -3.25 -3.02
C LEU A 52 -0.92 -4.58 -3.75
N TYR A 53 -0.52 -4.52 -5.00
CA TYR A 53 -0.26 -5.69 -5.81
C TYR A 53 1.16 -5.62 -6.36
N VAL A 54 1.88 -6.72 -6.26
CA VAL A 54 3.21 -6.86 -6.86
C VAL A 54 3.14 -8.03 -7.83
N SER A 55 3.67 -7.84 -9.03
CA SER A 55 3.70 -8.90 -10.04
C SER A 55 4.41 -10.13 -9.47
N PRO A 56 3.84 -11.34 -9.66
CA PRO A 56 4.50 -12.56 -9.18
C PRO A 56 5.91 -12.74 -9.75
N GLU A 57 6.13 -12.28 -10.97
CA GLU A 57 7.45 -12.37 -11.61
C GLU A 57 8.48 -11.49 -10.93
N ALA A 58 8.02 -10.46 -10.23
CA ALA A 58 8.89 -9.52 -9.52
C ALA A 58 8.95 -9.81 -8.02
N ALA A 59 8.33 -10.89 -7.56
CA ALA A 59 8.31 -11.23 -6.16
C ALA A 59 9.73 -11.46 -5.63
N GLY A 60 9.98 -11.01 -4.41
CA GLY A 60 11.29 -11.18 -3.79
C GLY A 60 12.35 -10.18 -4.22
N LEU A 61 12.01 -9.24 -5.10
CA LEU A 61 12.96 -8.25 -5.59
C LEU A 61 12.86 -6.89 -4.88
N GLY A 62 12.05 -6.80 -3.83
CA GLY A 62 11.95 -5.57 -3.05
C GLY A 62 10.92 -4.57 -3.54
N TYR A 63 10.12 -4.92 -4.54
CA TYR A 63 9.12 -3.98 -5.07
C TYR A 63 7.96 -3.72 -4.11
N GLY A 64 7.61 -4.71 -3.28
CA GLY A 64 6.61 -4.49 -2.25
C GLY A 64 7.04 -3.40 -1.27
N ARG A 65 8.27 -3.49 -0.79
CA ARG A 65 8.82 -2.51 0.13
C ARG A 65 8.96 -1.15 -0.54
N ALA A 66 9.43 -1.11 -1.79
CA ALA A 66 9.56 0.14 -2.53
C ALA A 66 8.21 0.79 -2.75
N SER A 67 7.17 -0.01 -3.05
CA SER A 67 5.81 0.49 -3.23
C SER A 67 5.27 1.11 -1.93
N LEU A 68 5.50 0.46 -0.80
CA LEU A 68 5.09 1.00 0.49
C LEU A 68 5.80 2.31 0.82
N ASN A 69 7.08 2.41 0.49
CA ASN A 69 7.81 3.65 0.69
C ASN A 69 7.25 4.76 -0.18
N GLU A 70 6.95 4.46 -1.44
CA GLU A 70 6.39 5.46 -2.35
C GLU A 70 5.01 5.91 -1.89
N ALA A 71 4.16 4.97 -1.45
CA ALA A 71 2.84 5.29 -0.94
C ALA A 71 2.95 6.21 0.29
N SER A 72 3.86 5.90 1.20
CA SER A 72 4.08 6.71 2.39
C SER A 72 4.55 8.12 2.04
N GLU A 73 5.47 8.25 1.09
CA GLU A 73 5.96 9.55 0.68
C GLU A 73 4.88 10.39 0.03
N ARG A 74 4.04 9.78 -0.82
CA ARG A 74 2.95 10.50 -1.46
C ARG A 74 1.92 10.98 -0.45
N LEU A 75 1.57 10.15 0.52
CA LEU A 75 0.63 10.53 1.56
C LEU A 75 1.21 11.60 2.48
N SER A 76 2.48 11.47 2.83
CA SER A 76 3.16 12.48 3.64
C SER A 76 3.20 13.83 2.92
N ALA A 77 3.44 13.82 1.61
CA ALA A 77 3.45 15.05 0.81
C ALA A 77 2.08 15.73 0.78
N ARG A 78 1.01 14.98 1.03
CA ARG A 78 -0.35 15.53 1.12
C ARG A 78 -0.69 16.03 2.50
N GLY A 79 0.23 15.91 3.45
CA GLY A 79 0.01 16.35 4.82
C GLY A 79 -0.53 15.26 5.74
N GLU A 80 -0.64 14.03 5.27
CA GLU A 80 -1.09 12.94 6.14
C GLU A 80 0.00 12.60 7.15
N ARG A 81 -0.41 12.31 8.37
CA ARG A 81 0.52 11.99 9.44
C ARG A 81 0.58 10.49 9.73
N GLU A 82 -0.41 9.76 9.26
CA GLU A 82 -0.53 8.33 9.47
C GLU A 82 -1.13 7.69 8.25
N VAL A 83 -0.88 6.40 8.08
CA VAL A 83 -1.52 5.61 7.04
C VAL A 83 -1.99 4.30 7.64
N SER A 84 -3.24 3.94 7.34
CA SER A 84 -3.85 2.68 7.76
C SER A 84 -4.00 1.74 6.60
N LEU A 85 -4.19 0.46 6.90
CA LEU A 85 -4.54 -0.55 5.90
C LEU A 85 -5.30 -1.69 6.57
N TRP A 86 -5.96 -2.50 5.75
CA TRP A 86 -6.56 -3.74 6.18
C TRP A 86 -5.84 -4.88 5.49
N VAL A 87 -5.59 -5.97 6.21
CA VAL A 87 -4.91 -7.13 5.66
C VAL A 87 -5.58 -8.39 6.23
N PHE A 88 -5.74 -9.41 5.40
CA PHE A 88 -6.29 -10.68 5.89
C PHE A 88 -5.37 -11.23 6.97
N ASP A 89 -5.96 -11.64 8.08
CA ASP A 89 -5.20 -12.17 9.21
C ASP A 89 -4.38 -13.40 8.82
N LYS A 90 -4.89 -14.18 7.86
CA LYS A 90 -4.21 -15.39 7.39
C LYS A 90 -3.07 -15.09 6.41
N ASN A 91 -2.97 -13.85 5.92
CA ASN A 91 -1.95 -13.50 4.94
C ASN A 91 -0.64 -13.15 5.64
N SER A 92 0.05 -14.17 6.13
CA SER A 92 1.30 -13.98 6.89
C SER A 92 2.39 -13.25 6.09
N PRO A 93 2.61 -13.56 4.79
CA PRO A 93 3.61 -12.82 4.02
C PRO A 93 3.33 -11.32 3.95
N ALA A 94 2.07 -10.93 3.72
CA ALA A 94 1.72 -9.52 3.66
C ALA A 94 1.87 -8.84 5.02
N LYS A 95 1.41 -9.50 6.09
CA LYS A 95 1.56 -8.96 7.44
C LYS A 95 3.02 -8.74 7.78
N SER A 96 3.87 -9.67 7.40
CA SER A 96 5.31 -9.55 7.63
C SER A 96 5.91 -8.37 6.84
N LEU A 97 5.50 -8.22 5.58
CA LEU A 97 5.94 -7.10 4.75
C LEU A 97 5.56 -5.77 5.39
N TYR A 98 4.31 -5.64 5.81
CA TYR A 98 3.83 -4.40 6.43
C TYR A 98 4.53 -4.14 7.76
N SER A 99 4.72 -5.16 8.58
CA SER A 99 5.44 -5.01 9.85
C SER A 99 6.86 -4.49 9.64
N ARG A 100 7.56 -5.06 8.67
CA ARG A 100 8.92 -4.62 8.36
C ARG A 100 8.95 -3.20 7.80
N ALA A 101 7.85 -2.74 7.22
CA ALA A 101 7.75 -1.38 6.71
C ALA A 101 7.31 -0.38 7.78
N GLY A 102 7.08 -0.83 9.02
CA GLY A 102 6.75 0.06 10.12
C GLY A 102 5.29 0.08 10.52
N PHE A 103 4.45 -0.75 9.92
CA PHE A 103 3.05 -0.85 10.31
C PHE A 103 2.91 -1.72 11.56
N VAL A 104 2.00 -1.34 12.44
CA VAL A 104 1.70 -2.12 13.66
C VAL A 104 0.19 -2.36 13.73
N PRO A 105 -0.24 -3.51 14.27
CA PRO A 105 -1.67 -3.78 14.44
C PRO A 105 -2.29 -2.77 15.42
N THR A 106 -3.51 -2.34 15.11
CA THR A 106 -4.25 -1.41 15.97
C THR A 106 -5.14 -2.11 16.98
N GLY A 107 -5.42 -3.38 16.77
CA GLY A 107 -6.39 -4.12 17.55
C GLY A 107 -7.78 -4.17 16.92
N GLU A 108 -8.03 -3.34 15.89
CA GLU A 108 -9.28 -3.36 15.17
C GLU A 108 -9.30 -4.51 14.17
N ASN A 109 -10.45 -5.13 14.02
CA ASN A 109 -10.62 -6.21 13.04
C ASN A 109 -12.03 -6.14 12.45
N ARG A 110 -12.22 -6.84 11.34
CA ARG A 110 -13.51 -6.92 10.67
C ARG A 110 -13.56 -8.19 9.84
N ILE A 111 -14.77 -8.59 9.42
CA ILE A 111 -14.95 -9.71 8.50
C ILE A 111 -15.22 -9.12 7.12
N ASP A 112 -14.41 -9.52 6.14
CA ASP A 112 -14.63 -9.12 4.75
C ASP A 112 -15.87 -9.83 4.21
N ASP A 113 -16.80 -9.04 3.65
CA ASP A 113 -18.09 -9.57 3.20
C ASP A 113 -17.99 -10.54 2.03
N ARG A 114 -17.01 -10.32 1.15
CA ARG A 114 -16.87 -11.14 -0.05
C ARG A 114 -16.27 -12.50 0.25
N TRP A 115 -15.31 -12.54 1.15
CA TRP A 115 -14.52 -13.77 1.39
C TRP A 115 -14.82 -14.39 2.73
N GLN A 116 -15.59 -13.71 3.59
CA GLN A 116 -15.89 -14.15 4.96
C GLN A 116 -14.62 -14.46 5.74
N GLU A 117 -13.58 -13.66 5.49
CA GLU A 117 -12.28 -13.82 6.13
C GLU A 117 -12.02 -12.67 7.09
N LEU A 118 -11.32 -12.96 8.17
CA LEU A 118 -10.95 -11.95 9.15
C LEU A 118 -9.84 -11.06 8.60
N GLU A 119 -10.07 -9.75 8.68
CA GLU A 119 -9.05 -8.74 8.38
C GLU A 119 -8.67 -8.03 9.65
N ILE A 120 -7.41 -7.66 9.77
CA ILE A 120 -6.93 -6.81 10.84
C ILE A 120 -6.48 -5.47 10.27
N GLU A 121 -6.59 -4.43 11.09
CA GLU A 121 -6.11 -3.11 10.71
C GLU A 121 -4.69 -2.91 11.20
N MET A 122 -3.86 -2.31 10.36
CA MET A 122 -2.51 -1.91 10.73
C MET A 122 -2.34 -0.42 10.45
N LEU A 123 -1.45 0.21 11.19
CA LEU A 123 -1.24 1.66 11.14
C LEU A 123 0.25 1.97 11.20
N LYS A 124 0.64 2.98 10.42
CA LYS A 124 2.03 3.45 10.41
C LYS A 124 2.07 4.96 10.57
N SER A 125 2.98 5.45 11.40
CA SER A 125 3.27 6.88 11.51
C SER A 125 4.11 7.32 10.32
N LEU A 126 3.75 8.47 9.74
CA LEU A 126 4.47 9.04 8.60
C LEU A 126 5.42 10.17 9.00
N LYS A 127 5.58 10.38 10.29
CA LYS A 127 6.49 11.41 10.79
C LYS A 127 7.94 10.97 10.74
#